data_6de658f7451271bd6413d76de3800cc3
#
_entry.id   6de658f7451271bd6413d76de3800cc3
#
_cell.length_a   1.000
_cell.length_b   1.000
_cell.length_c   1.000
_cell.angle_alpha   90.00
_cell.angle_beta   90.00
_cell.angle_gamma   90.00
#
_symmetry.space_group_name_H-M   'P 1'
#
loop_
_entity.id
_entity.type
_entity.pdbx_description
1 polymer ?
#
loop_
_entity_poly.entity_id
_entity_poly.type
_entity_poly.pdbx_seq_one_letter_code
_entity_poly.pdbx_strand_id
1 'polypeptide(L)'
;MKKYLFIALLAFLAVTSASAQLRIKMGKNSPIEKLGRAEIAITNLYVDSVDENKLVEDAIRGMLEKLDPHSSYTTAKETKAMNEPLNGSFDGIGVQFNMVDDSLLVIQPVTNGPSEKVGIIAGDRIVAVNDTAISGVKMSKEEIMKRLRGPKGTTVNLTIVRRGIKDKLTFKVKRDKIPVTTMDAAYMIRPGIGYIRLGSFGLTSHKEVTMAMDSLKKKGMKDLVFDLEDNGGGYLQTAAQIANEFLEKGDLIVYTSGRAAPRQEYKAQANGRWRKGKVVVLTNEFTASAAEIVSGAIQDQDRGVVVGRRTFGKGLVQRPLTFDDGSEIRLTIAHYYTPSGRCIQKPYKKGDRLDYAMDLDKRYKHGEFTNQDSIHLSDSLKFYTLRKHRVVYGGGGIMPDYFVPLDTTKYTKMHRQLAAKSIVINQSLKFIDAHRKELKNQYKDFNKFLATYEVPSSLIEAIIAEGKKEKIEPKDEAELVQTKKYLAVQLKALVARDIWDMSQYFQVWNETNEIVQRAVKLLTTGK
;
A
#
# COMPACT_ATOMS: atom_id res chain seq x y z
N MET A 1 -59.45 11.19 8.23
CA MET A 1 -58.20 10.68 7.66
C MET A 1 -57.14 11.74 7.28
N LYS A 2 -57.47 13.02 7.14
CA LYS A 2 -56.50 14.10 6.81
C LYS A 2 -55.70 14.70 8.00
N LYS A 3 -56.09 14.46 9.25
CA LYS A 3 -55.39 14.97 10.45
C LYS A 3 -54.22 14.10 10.93
N TYR A 4 -54.16 12.82 10.55
CA TYR A 4 -53.06 11.91 10.95
C TYR A 4 -51.87 11.93 9.97
N LEU A 5 -52.10 12.44 8.75
CA LEU A 5 -51.04 12.57 7.76
C LEU A 5 -50.06 13.75 8.04
N PHE A 6 -50.57 14.77 8.75
CA PHE A 6 -49.76 15.97 9.09
C PHE A 6 -48.86 15.75 10.31
N ILE A 7 -49.27 14.86 11.23
CA ILE A 7 -48.45 14.51 12.42
C ILE A 7 -47.34 13.54 12.05
N ALA A 8 -47.55 12.66 11.08
CA ALA A 8 -46.49 11.74 10.56
C ALA A 8 -45.42 12.50 9.77
N LEU A 9 -45.77 13.62 9.07
CA LEU A 9 -44.80 14.41 8.31
C LEU A 9 -43.93 15.30 9.22
N LEU A 10 -44.43 15.73 10.37
CA LEU A 10 -43.66 16.47 11.38
C LEU A 10 -42.75 15.57 12.23
N ALA A 11 -43.11 14.29 12.40
CA ALA A 11 -42.24 13.32 13.08
C ALA A 11 -41.11 12.83 12.19
N PHE A 12 -41.24 12.86 10.87
CA PHE A 12 -40.17 12.45 9.91
C PHE A 12 -39.15 13.57 9.69
N LEU A 13 -39.47 14.83 9.99
CA LEU A 13 -38.54 15.98 9.92
C LEU A 13 -37.70 16.18 11.19
N ALA A 14 -37.96 15.41 12.26
CA ALA A 14 -37.23 15.49 13.51
C ALA A 14 -36.09 14.48 13.68
N VAL A 15 -35.87 13.59 12.70
CA VAL A 15 -34.85 12.51 12.78
C VAL A 15 -33.60 12.76 11.95
N THR A 16 -33.51 13.88 11.23
CA THR A 16 -32.32 14.21 10.42
C THR A 16 -31.67 15.52 10.83
N SER A 17 -31.10 15.59 12.01
CA SER A 17 -30.03 16.58 12.32
C SER A 17 -29.44 16.36 13.71
N ALA A 18 -28.90 15.19 13.96
CA ALA A 18 -27.85 15.06 14.96
C ALA A 18 -26.48 15.33 14.29
N SER A 19 -26.40 16.40 13.49
CA SER A 19 -25.15 17.10 13.28
C SER A 19 -24.80 17.71 14.63
N ALA A 20 -23.75 17.19 15.26
CA ALA A 20 -23.11 17.84 16.38
C ALA A 20 -22.65 19.23 15.89
N GLN A 21 -23.51 20.22 15.97
CA GLN A 21 -23.11 21.60 15.78
C GLN A 21 -22.04 21.89 16.83
N LEU A 22 -20.80 22.01 16.36
CA LEU A 22 -19.72 22.57 17.16
C LEU A 22 -20.20 23.97 17.61
N ARG A 23 -20.75 24.11 18.82
CA ARG A 23 -21.07 25.40 19.40
C ARG A 23 -19.76 26.11 19.72
N ILE A 24 -19.27 26.90 18.76
CA ILE A 24 -18.13 27.80 18.96
C ILE A 24 -18.63 28.91 19.89
N LYS A 25 -18.20 28.88 21.16
CA LYS A 25 -18.38 30.01 22.07
C LYS A 25 -17.47 31.15 21.58
N MET A 26 -18.02 32.06 20.78
CA MET A 26 -17.36 33.32 20.41
C MET A 26 -17.60 34.34 21.54
N GLY A 27 -16.64 34.45 22.45
CA GLY A 27 -16.62 35.48 23.47
C GLY A 27 -15.40 36.37 23.28
N LYS A 28 -15.47 37.66 23.66
CA LYS A 28 -14.30 38.57 23.67
C LYS A 28 -13.13 37.89 24.36
N ASN A 29 -11.94 37.85 23.68
CA ASN A 29 -10.72 37.13 24.08
C ASN A 29 -10.76 35.59 23.96
N SER A 30 -11.61 35.02 23.12
CA SER A 30 -11.55 33.59 22.85
C SER A 30 -10.24 33.22 22.10
N PRO A 31 -9.69 31.99 22.26
CA PRO A 31 -8.53 31.56 21.50
C PRO A 31 -8.70 31.67 19.97
N ILE A 32 -9.95 31.48 19.48
CA ILE A 32 -10.28 31.61 18.04
C ILE A 32 -10.17 33.08 17.62
N GLU A 33 -10.70 34.01 18.41
CA GLU A 33 -10.59 35.45 18.12
C GLU A 33 -9.12 35.91 18.10
N LYS A 34 -8.31 35.43 19.06
CA LYS A 34 -6.87 35.71 19.10
C LYS A 34 -6.17 35.24 17.84
N LEU A 35 -6.49 34.03 17.36
CA LEU A 35 -5.91 33.47 16.14
C LEU A 35 -6.29 34.29 14.90
N GLY A 36 -7.58 34.65 14.74
CA GLY A 36 -8.04 35.47 13.63
C GLY A 36 -7.46 36.91 13.65
N ARG A 37 -7.32 37.53 14.83
CA ARG A 37 -6.65 38.83 14.94
C ARG A 37 -5.17 38.76 14.56
N ALA A 38 -4.48 37.69 14.93
CA ALA A 38 -3.09 37.49 14.54
C ALA A 38 -2.94 37.32 13.02
N GLU A 39 -3.80 36.56 12.42
CA GLU A 39 -3.85 36.36 10.95
C GLU A 39 -4.10 37.70 10.25
N ILE A 40 -5.13 38.46 10.61
CA ILE A 40 -5.47 39.80 10.07
C ILE A 40 -4.26 40.76 10.25
N ALA A 41 -3.62 40.76 11.40
CA ALA A 41 -2.47 41.64 11.68
C ALA A 41 -1.29 41.29 10.80
N ILE A 42 -0.96 40.01 10.61
CA ILE A 42 0.14 39.55 9.77
C ILE A 42 -0.13 39.91 8.31
N THR A 43 -1.31 39.60 7.81
CA THR A 43 -1.68 39.84 6.40
C THR A 43 -1.66 41.33 6.05
N ASN A 44 -2.08 42.22 6.99
CA ASN A 44 -2.21 43.65 6.68
C ASN A 44 -1.02 44.52 7.11
N LEU A 45 -0.21 44.08 8.08
CA LEU A 45 0.82 44.93 8.70
C LEU A 45 2.26 44.40 8.50
N TYR A 46 2.43 43.17 8.00
CA TYR A 46 3.77 42.65 7.77
C TYR A 46 4.46 43.42 6.64
N VAL A 47 5.78 43.56 6.74
CA VAL A 47 6.60 44.41 5.84
C VAL A 47 6.53 43.97 4.38
N ASP A 48 6.40 42.67 4.14
CA ASP A 48 6.28 42.10 2.78
C ASP A 48 4.88 41.53 2.55
N SER A 49 4.54 41.28 1.28
CA SER A 49 3.27 40.63 0.93
C SER A 49 3.21 39.20 1.45
N VAL A 50 2.09 38.81 2.01
CA VAL A 50 1.83 37.46 2.56
C VAL A 50 0.71 36.79 1.75
N ASP A 51 0.93 35.53 1.39
CA ASP A 51 -0.15 34.68 0.88
C ASP A 51 -0.98 34.18 2.08
N GLU A 52 -2.18 34.74 2.22
CA GLU A 52 -3.13 34.47 3.30
C GLU A 52 -3.50 32.98 3.38
N ASN A 53 -3.78 32.33 2.23
CA ASN A 53 -4.15 30.92 2.22
C ASN A 53 -3.00 30.06 2.75
N LYS A 54 -1.78 30.32 2.30
CA LYS A 54 -0.60 29.59 2.75
C LYS A 54 -0.33 29.83 4.24
N LEU A 55 -0.51 31.06 4.72
CA LEU A 55 -0.35 31.40 6.13
C LEU A 55 -1.32 30.59 7.02
N VAL A 56 -2.60 30.49 6.60
CA VAL A 56 -3.63 29.72 7.31
C VAL A 56 -3.31 28.22 7.26
N GLU A 57 -2.90 27.69 6.12
CA GLU A 57 -2.46 26.29 5.99
C GLU A 57 -1.29 25.98 6.94
N ASP A 58 -0.27 26.84 6.99
CA ASP A 58 0.90 26.67 7.85
C ASP A 58 0.52 26.74 9.34
N ALA A 59 -0.42 27.62 9.71
CA ALA A 59 -0.96 27.69 11.07
C ALA A 59 -1.70 26.39 11.46
N ILE A 60 -2.52 25.83 10.57
CA ILE A 60 -3.20 24.54 10.79
C ILE A 60 -2.18 23.42 10.95
N ARG A 61 -1.17 23.35 10.08
CA ARG A 61 -0.08 22.37 10.18
C ARG A 61 0.65 22.48 11.51
N GLY A 62 0.99 23.70 11.93
CA GLY A 62 1.65 23.96 13.22
C GLY A 62 0.82 23.52 14.44
N MET A 63 -0.50 23.70 14.42
CA MET A 63 -1.38 23.18 15.48
C MET A 63 -1.39 21.65 15.53
N LEU A 64 -1.49 20.99 14.35
CA LEU A 64 -1.55 19.53 14.26
C LEU A 64 -0.23 18.85 14.63
N GLU A 65 0.91 19.51 14.37
CA GLU A 65 2.24 19.00 14.75
C GLU A 65 2.40 18.81 16.25
N LYS A 66 1.67 19.56 17.08
CA LYS A 66 1.73 19.47 18.54
C LYS A 66 0.86 18.36 19.13
N LEU A 67 0.12 17.62 18.30
CA LEU A 67 -0.79 16.57 18.75
C LEU A 67 -0.11 15.19 18.70
N ASP A 68 -0.35 14.45 17.67
CA ASP A 68 0.15 13.10 17.44
C ASP A 68 0.87 13.01 16.07
N PRO A 69 1.60 11.92 15.79
CA PRO A 69 2.38 11.82 14.55
C PRO A 69 1.53 11.71 13.27
N HIS A 70 0.23 11.40 13.40
CA HIS A 70 -0.64 11.05 12.28
C HIS A 70 -1.69 12.10 11.94
N SER A 71 -2.00 13.01 12.87
CA SER A 71 -2.87 14.14 12.57
C SER A 71 -2.18 15.08 11.58
N SER A 72 -2.82 15.33 10.43
CA SER A 72 -2.20 16.08 9.33
C SER A 72 -3.20 16.95 8.60
N TYR A 73 -2.71 17.99 7.93
CA TYR A 73 -3.44 18.78 6.94
C TYR A 73 -2.91 18.43 5.55
N THR A 74 -3.81 18.36 4.59
CA THR A 74 -3.49 18.17 3.18
C THR A 74 -4.28 19.14 2.32
N THR A 75 -3.63 19.74 1.34
CA THR A 75 -4.29 20.54 0.31
C THR A 75 -5.25 19.67 -0.52
N ALA A 76 -6.19 20.27 -1.25
CA ALA A 76 -7.10 19.54 -2.14
C ALA A 76 -6.37 18.60 -3.11
N LYS A 77 -5.23 19.05 -3.66
CA LYS A 77 -4.38 18.26 -4.56
C LYS A 77 -3.76 17.05 -3.85
N GLU A 78 -3.21 17.26 -2.66
CA GLU A 78 -2.60 16.19 -1.85
C GLU A 78 -3.66 15.20 -1.36
N THR A 79 -4.83 15.68 -0.93
CA THR A 79 -5.98 14.86 -0.53
C THR A 79 -6.42 13.94 -1.66
N LYS A 80 -6.57 14.48 -2.88
CA LYS A 80 -6.91 13.69 -4.06
C LYS A 80 -5.86 12.64 -4.36
N ALA A 81 -4.58 13.00 -4.36
CA ALA A 81 -3.48 12.07 -4.64
C ALA A 81 -3.39 10.94 -3.62
N MET A 82 -3.64 11.25 -2.33
CA MET A 82 -3.61 10.27 -1.24
C MET A 82 -4.80 9.30 -1.27
N ASN A 83 -6.00 9.79 -1.64
CA ASN A 83 -7.21 8.98 -1.66
C ASN A 83 -7.35 8.15 -2.94
N GLU A 84 -6.79 8.60 -4.06
CA GLU A 84 -6.95 7.99 -5.38
C GLU A 84 -6.58 6.49 -5.42
N PRO A 85 -5.43 6.02 -4.87
CA PRO A 85 -5.10 4.59 -4.83
C PRO A 85 -6.09 3.75 -4.02
N LEU A 86 -6.71 4.32 -2.99
CA LEU A 86 -7.68 3.63 -2.13
C LEU A 86 -9.10 3.62 -2.72
N ASN A 87 -9.41 4.53 -3.64
CA ASN A 87 -10.72 4.63 -4.29
C ASN A 87 -10.93 3.57 -5.40
N GLY A 88 -9.91 2.76 -5.70
CA GLY A 88 -9.97 1.65 -6.66
C GLY A 88 -10.03 2.07 -8.12
N SER A 89 -9.92 3.37 -8.44
CA SER A 89 -9.81 3.88 -9.82
C SER A 89 -9.33 5.31 -9.88
N PHE A 90 -8.72 5.69 -11.00
CA PHE A 90 -8.41 7.08 -11.36
C PHE A 90 -8.80 7.37 -12.81
N ASP A 91 -8.91 8.65 -13.17
CA ASP A 91 -9.23 9.04 -14.54
C ASP A 91 -7.94 9.25 -15.36
N GLY A 92 -7.83 8.59 -16.52
CA GLY A 92 -6.63 8.68 -17.37
C GLY A 92 -6.67 7.80 -18.61
N ILE A 93 -5.50 7.56 -19.19
CA ILE A 93 -5.36 6.80 -20.44
C ILE A 93 -5.21 5.27 -20.22
N GLY A 94 -4.89 4.81 -19.02
CA GLY A 94 -4.76 3.38 -18.72
C GLY A 94 -3.50 2.73 -19.28
N VAL A 95 -2.33 3.23 -18.89
CA VAL A 95 -1.03 2.58 -19.16
C VAL A 95 -0.22 2.47 -17.87
N GLN A 96 0.46 1.35 -17.71
CA GLN A 96 1.59 1.21 -16.81
C GLN A 96 2.85 1.61 -17.56
N PHE A 97 3.66 2.49 -17.02
CA PHE A 97 4.84 3.00 -17.71
C PHE A 97 6.02 3.21 -16.77
N ASN A 98 7.20 3.29 -17.37
CA ASN A 98 8.39 3.76 -16.69
C ASN A 98 9.16 4.74 -17.59
N MET A 99 10.02 5.56 -16.97
CA MET A 99 10.93 6.43 -17.71
C MET A 99 12.21 5.64 -18.02
N VAL A 100 12.58 5.58 -19.30
CA VAL A 100 13.81 4.92 -19.78
C VAL A 100 14.46 5.86 -20.80
N ASP A 101 15.71 6.28 -20.55
CA ASP A 101 16.47 7.18 -21.41
C ASP A 101 15.65 8.41 -21.82
N ASP A 102 15.13 9.12 -20.81
CA ASP A 102 14.29 10.32 -20.98
C ASP A 102 13.07 10.13 -21.93
N SER A 103 12.54 8.91 -21.99
CA SER A 103 11.30 8.60 -22.72
C SER A 103 10.34 7.77 -21.88
N LEU A 104 9.03 7.96 -22.08
CA LEU A 104 7.99 7.17 -21.44
C LEU A 104 7.83 5.85 -22.18
N LEU A 105 8.32 4.74 -21.59
CA LEU A 105 8.13 3.38 -22.09
C LEU A 105 6.85 2.79 -21.52
N VAL A 106 5.91 2.39 -22.36
CA VAL A 106 4.72 1.63 -21.97
C VAL A 106 5.14 0.20 -21.58
N ILE A 107 5.02 -0.11 -20.31
CA ILE A 107 5.27 -1.48 -19.80
C ILE A 107 4.11 -2.37 -20.22
N GLN A 108 2.86 -1.89 -19.96
CA GLN A 108 1.65 -2.61 -20.31
C GLN A 108 0.46 -1.64 -20.34
N PRO A 109 -0.43 -1.69 -21.35
CA PRO A 109 -1.74 -1.05 -21.27
C PRO A 109 -2.62 -1.82 -20.28
N VAL A 110 -3.52 -1.10 -19.62
CA VAL A 110 -4.52 -1.72 -18.73
C VAL A 110 -5.53 -2.48 -19.58
N THR A 111 -5.77 -3.74 -19.25
CA THR A 111 -6.70 -4.62 -19.97
C THR A 111 -8.10 -4.00 -20.06
N ASN A 112 -8.67 -3.98 -21.27
CA ASN A 112 -9.92 -3.29 -21.61
C ASN A 112 -9.90 -1.77 -21.36
N GLY A 113 -8.72 -1.21 -21.11
CA GLY A 113 -8.53 0.24 -20.89
C GLY A 113 -8.54 1.06 -22.18
N PRO A 114 -8.57 2.41 -22.06
CA PRO A 114 -8.62 3.32 -23.19
C PRO A 114 -7.45 3.16 -24.17
N SER A 115 -6.24 3.00 -23.66
CA SER A 115 -5.03 2.85 -24.48
C SER A 115 -4.99 1.53 -25.25
N GLU A 116 -5.39 0.43 -24.62
CA GLU A 116 -5.46 -0.87 -25.29
C GLU A 116 -6.48 -0.85 -26.43
N LYS A 117 -7.66 -0.24 -26.21
CA LYS A 117 -8.73 -0.13 -27.21
C LYS A 117 -8.33 0.61 -28.49
N VAL A 118 -7.40 1.55 -28.39
CA VAL A 118 -6.88 2.28 -29.57
C VAL A 118 -5.64 1.61 -30.18
N GLY A 119 -5.15 0.49 -29.62
CA GLY A 119 -4.04 -0.27 -30.17
C GLY A 119 -2.65 0.14 -29.66
N ILE A 120 -2.56 0.80 -28.51
CA ILE A 120 -1.29 1.00 -27.80
C ILE A 120 -0.89 -0.34 -27.18
N ILE A 121 0.38 -0.70 -27.29
CA ILE A 121 0.93 -1.98 -26.83
C ILE A 121 2.13 -1.79 -25.92
N ALA A 122 2.50 -2.86 -25.21
CA ALA A 122 3.73 -2.89 -24.41
C ALA A 122 4.96 -2.73 -25.32
N GLY A 123 5.91 -1.89 -24.90
CA GLY A 123 7.09 -1.51 -25.68
C GLY A 123 6.93 -0.21 -26.49
N ASP A 124 5.74 0.35 -26.60
CA ASP A 124 5.54 1.67 -27.21
C ASP A 124 6.21 2.76 -26.36
N ARG A 125 6.80 3.75 -27.03
CA ARG A 125 7.35 4.95 -26.38
C ARG A 125 6.49 6.15 -26.69
N ILE A 126 5.83 6.71 -25.66
CA ILE A 126 5.08 7.96 -25.83
C ILE A 126 6.09 9.10 -25.80
N VAL A 127 6.18 9.82 -26.92
CA VAL A 127 7.18 10.89 -27.12
C VAL A 127 6.58 12.29 -27.09
N ALA A 128 5.27 12.42 -27.35
CA ALA A 128 4.56 13.69 -27.18
C ALA A 128 3.12 13.47 -26.74
N VAL A 129 2.56 14.49 -26.05
CA VAL A 129 1.17 14.55 -25.57
C VAL A 129 0.57 15.89 -26.00
N ASN A 130 -0.51 15.87 -26.82
CA ASN A 130 -1.12 17.07 -27.41
C ASN A 130 -0.06 18.01 -28.02
N ASP A 131 0.78 17.48 -28.89
CA ASP A 131 1.86 18.17 -29.59
C ASP A 131 3.01 18.72 -28.72
N THR A 132 2.93 18.51 -27.39
CA THR A 132 4.02 18.85 -26.48
C THR A 132 4.97 17.65 -26.35
N ALA A 133 6.22 17.83 -26.71
CA ALA A 133 7.27 16.82 -26.50
C ALA A 133 7.44 16.50 -25.02
N ILE A 134 7.50 15.21 -24.66
CA ILE A 134 7.74 14.71 -23.31
C ILE A 134 8.99 13.84 -23.23
N SER A 135 9.63 13.56 -24.36
CA SER A 135 10.85 12.77 -24.47
C SER A 135 11.98 13.66 -25.00
N GLY A 136 13.20 13.49 -24.50
CA GLY A 136 14.38 14.29 -24.85
C GLY A 136 14.40 15.69 -24.26
N VAL A 137 13.49 16.02 -23.33
CA VAL A 137 13.31 17.37 -22.74
C VAL A 137 13.45 17.38 -21.22
N LYS A 138 13.83 16.25 -20.62
CA LYS A 138 13.98 16.06 -19.16
C LYS A 138 12.74 16.47 -18.35
N MET A 139 11.55 16.23 -18.91
CA MET A 139 10.29 16.52 -18.22
C MET A 139 10.11 15.59 -17.02
N SER A 140 9.69 16.13 -15.87
CA SER A 140 9.46 15.33 -14.68
C SER A 140 8.31 14.32 -14.87
N LYS A 141 8.40 13.18 -14.18
CA LYS A 141 7.34 12.16 -14.22
C LYS A 141 5.97 12.72 -13.79
N GLU A 142 5.96 13.61 -12.82
CA GLU A 142 4.77 14.28 -12.30
C GLU A 142 4.11 15.14 -13.39
N GLU A 143 4.90 15.90 -14.14
CA GLU A 143 4.39 16.75 -15.22
C GLU A 143 3.88 15.91 -16.40
N ILE A 144 4.54 14.80 -16.72
CA ILE A 144 4.08 13.83 -17.72
C ILE A 144 2.74 13.21 -17.27
N MET A 145 2.65 12.73 -16.02
CA MET A 145 1.42 12.18 -15.48
C MET A 145 0.27 13.17 -15.52
N LYS A 146 0.51 14.45 -15.17
CA LYS A 146 -0.50 15.51 -15.24
C LYS A 146 -1.07 15.70 -16.65
N ARG A 147 -0.27 15.54 -17.70
CA ARG A 147 -0.70 15.63 -19.10
C ARG A 147 -1.48 14.39 -19.57
N LEU A 148 -1.10 13.20 -19.10
CA LEU A 148 -1.76 11.95 -19.45
C LEU A 148 -3.10 11.77 -18.72
N ARG A 149 -3.19 12.22 -17.46
CA ARG A 149 -4.41 12.22 -16.65
C ARG A 149 -5.36 13.34 -17.09
N GLY A 150 -6.61 13.25 -16.68
CA GLY A 150 -7.63 14.26 -16.90
C GLY A 150 -9.02 13.66 -16.78
N PRO A 151 -10.09 14.48 -16.72
CA PRO A 151 -11.44 14.02 -16.49
C PRO A 151 -11.88 12.95 -17.49
N LYS A 152 -12.62 11.94 -17.00
CA LYS A 152 -13.25 10.93 -17.84
C LYS A 152 -14.03 11.58 -18.99
N GLY A 153 -13.90 11.03 -20.19
CA GLY A 153 -14.57 11.50 -21.40
C GLY A 153 -13.79 12.54 -22.20
N THR A 154 -12.78 13.21 -21.61
CA THR A 154 -11.87 14.11 -22.35
C THR A 154 -10.91 13.30 -23.23
N THR A 155 -10.39 13.93 -24.26
CA THR A 155 -9.50 13.30 -25.24
C THR A 155 -8.10 13.83 -25.11
N VAL A 156 -7.10 12.95 -25.34
CA VAL A 156 -5.68 13.31 -25.45
C VAL A 156 -5.10 12.67 -26.71
N ASN A 157 -4.28 13.40 -27.45
CA ASN A 157 -3.54 12.88 -28.60
C ASN A 157 -2.15 12.45 -28.12
N LEU A 158 -1.74 11.23 -28.47
CA LEU A 158 -0.45 10.67 -28.10
C LEU A 158 0.35 10.41 -29.37
N THR A 159 1.59 10.93 -29.42
CA THR A 159 2.56 10.56 -30.45
C THR A 159 3.47 9.48 -29.90
N ILE A 160 3.57 8.37 -30.62
CA ILE A 160 4.24 7.15 -30.18
C ILE A 160 5.31 6.74 -31.20
N VAL A 161 6.45 6.31 -30.70
CA VAL A 161 7.47 5.57 -31.44
C VAL A 161 7.35 4.09 -31.08
N ARG A 162 7.14 3.25 -32.10
CA ARG A 162 7.02 1.79 -31.96
C ARG A 162 8.20 1.09 -32.65
N ARG A 163 8.82 0.17 -31.94
CA ARG A 163 9.96 -0.59 -32.47
C ARG A 163 9.57 -1.35 -33.75
N GLY A 164 10.39 -1.22 -34.78
CA GLY A 164 10.13 -1.85 -36.09
C GLY A 164 9.19 -1.08 -37.00
N ILE A 165 8.68 0.08 -36.57
CA ILE A 165 7.91 1.02 -37.41
C ILE A 165 8.72 2.31 -37.53
N LYS A 166 8.99 2.75 -38.76
CA LYS A 166 9.81 3.94 -39.04
C LYS A 166 9.09 5.22 -38.68
N ASP A 167 7.80 5.29 -38.97
CA ASP A 167 7.00 6.50 -38.80
C ASP A 167 6.43 6.59 -37.38
N LYS A 168 6.28 7.81 -36.87
CA LYS A 168 5.58 8.06 -35.61
C LYS A 168 4.09 7.76 -35.77
N LEU A 169 3.52 7.05 -34.80
CA LEU A 169 2.10 6.74 -34.74
C LEU A 169 1.38 7.76 -33.88
N THR A 170 0.18 8.15 -34.29
CA THR A 170 -0.67 9.05 -33.50
C THR A 170 -1.93 8.31 -33.06
N PHE A 171 -2.23 8.38 -31.75
CA PHE A 171 -3.40 7.76 -31.15
C PHE A 171 -4.23 8.81 -30.42
N LYS A 172 -5.53 8.85 -30.74
CA LYS A 172 -6.52 9.67 -30.03
C LYS A 172 -7.15 8.84 -28.93
N VAL A 173 -6.78 9.11 -27.68
CA VAL A 173 -7.23 8.33 -26.51
C VAL A 173 -8.30 9.12 -25.76
N LYS A 174 -9.50 8.55 -25.62
CA LYS A 174 -10.57 9.09 -24.77
C LYS A 174 -10.34 8.59 -23.35
N ARG A 175 -10.04 9.49 -22.40
CA ARG A 175 -9.79 9.13 -21.00
C ARG A 175 -11.02 8.47 -20.36
N ASP A 176 -10.78 7.50 -19.50
CA ASP A 176 -11.82 6.79 -18.76
C ASP A 176 -11.35 6.49 -17.34
N LYS A 177 -12.24 5.93 -16.51
CA LYS A 177 -11.89 5.36 -15.21
C LYS A 177 -10.99 4.15 -15.40
N ILE A 178 -9.80 4.22 -14.85
CA ILE A 178 -8.80 3.16 -14.89
C ILE A 178 -8.85 2.42 -13.55
N PRO A 179 -9.21 1.14 -13.53
CA PRO A 179 -9.23 0.37 -12.29
C PRO A 179 -7.81 0.24 -11.71
N VAL A 180 -7.73 0.37 -10.39
CA VAL A 180 -6.51 0.11 -9.61
C VAL A 180 -6.80 -1.08 -8.73
N THR A 181 -6.08 -2.18 -8.93
CA THR A 181 -6.15 -3.33 -8.02
C THR A 181 -5.36 -3.05 -6.76
N THR A 182 -5.89 -3.48 -5.64
CA THR A 182 -5.22 -3.44 -4.33
C THR A 182 -4.57 -4.78 -3.99
N MET A 183 -4.90 -5.81 -4.75
CA MET A 183 -4.36 -7.15 -4.63
C MET A 183 -3.19 -7.33 -5.62
N ASP A 184 -2.01 -7.67 -5.10
CA ASP A 184 -0.80 -7.86 -5.90
C ASP A 184 -0.74 -9.24 -6.54
N ALA A 185 -1.18 -10.29 -5.82
CA ALA A 185 -1.10 -11.66 -6.30
C ALA A 185 -2.15 -12.59 -5.69
N ALA A 186 -2.62 -13.56 -6.49
CA ALA A 186 -3.44 -14.67 -6.01
C ALA A 186 -3.18 -15.93 -6.85
N TYR A 187 -2.62 -16.98 -6.24
CA TYR A 187 -2.29 -18.23 -6.92
C TYR A 187 -2.17 -19.42 -5.95
N MET A 188 -2.14 -20.64 -6.48
CA MET A 188 -1.82 -21.82 -5.68
C MET A 188 -0.31 -21.93 -5.51
N ILE A 189 0.21 -21.66 -4.29
CA ILE A 189 1.65 -21.69 -4.04
C ILE A 189 2.19 -23.12 -3.91
N ARG A 190 1.36 -24.04 -3.44
CA ARG A 190 1.59 -25.50 -3.41
C ARG A 190 0.25 -26.21 -3.60
N PRO A 191 0.21 -27.48 -3.95
CA PRO A 191 -1.03 -28.26 -3.96
C PRO A 191 -1.77 -28.14 -2.64
N GLY A 192 -3.03 -27.68 -2.68
CA GLY A 192 -3.87 -27.46 -1.51
C GLY A 192 -3.62 -26.15 -0.75
N ILE A 193 -2.57 -25.39 -1.05
CA ILE A 193 -2.26 -24.12 -0.37
C ILE A 193 -2.42 -22.94 -1.34
N GLY A 194 -3.37 -22.05 -1.04
CA GLY A 194 -3.53 -20.78 -1.74
C GLY A 194 -2.66 -19.69 -1.13
N TYR A 195 -2.25 -18.75 -1.95
CA TYR A 195 -1.56 -17.52 -1.56
C TYR A 195 -2.31 -16.31 -2.10
N ILE A 196 -2.56 -15.35 -1.24
CA ILE A 196 -3.14 -14.03 -1.59
C ILE A 196 -2.28 -12.96 -0.96
N ARG A 197 -1.76 -12.00 -1.77
CA ARG A 197 -1.07 -10.80 -1.30
C ARG A 197 -1.95 -9.59 -1.53
N LEU A 198 -2.21 -8.86 -0.45
CA LEU A 198 -2.97 -7.63 -0.44
C LEU A 198 -2.04 -6.46 -0.13
N GLY A 199 -1.86 -5.52 -1.08
CA GLY A 199 -0.97 -4.36 -0.92
C GLY A 199 -1.59 -3.19 -0.16
N SER A 200 -2.94 -3.05 -0.17
CA SER A 200 -3.63 -2.00 0.59
C SER A 200 -5.11 -2.34 0.83
N PHE A 201 -5.75 -1.62 1.77
CA PHE A 201 -7.18 -1.78 2.09
C PHE A 201 -8.01 -0.65 1.44
N GLY A 202 -8.18 -0.71 0.11
CA GLY A 202 -9.03 0.20 -0.66
C GLY A 202 -10.49 -0.23 -0.71
N LEU A 203 -11.32 0.54 -1.40
CA LEU A 203 -12.77 0.28 -1.54
C LEU A 203 -13.08 -1.05 -2.27
N THR A 204 -12.19 -1.49 -3.17
CA THR A 204 -12.38 -2.70 -3.97
C THR A 204 -11.77 -3.96 -3.33
N SER A 205 -10.92 -3.81 -2.31
CA SER A 205 -10.13 -4.91 -1.75
C SER A 205 -10.95 -6.09 -1.26
N HIS A 206 -12.08 -5.84 -0.58
CA HIS A 206 -12.93 -6.94 -0.10
C HIS A 206 -13.46 -7.79 -1.27
N LYS A 207 -13.93 -7.14 -2.35
CA LYS A 207 -14.39 -7.83 -3.56
C LYS A 207 -13.24 -8.61 -4.22
N GLU A 208 -12.08 -8.00 -4.35
CA GLU A 208 -10.89 -8.63 -4.95
C GLU A 208 -10.47 -9.88 -4.16
N VAL A 209 -10.35 -9.77 -2.84
CA VAL A 209 -9.98 -10.88 -1.95
C VAL A 209 -11.01 -12.01 -2.01
N THR A 210 -12.32 -11.70 -1.96
CA THR A 210 -13.36 -12.73 -2.01
C THR A 210 -13.40 -13.44 -3.36
N MET A 211 -13.22 -12.73 -4.47
CA MET A 211 -13.12 -13.34 -5.81
C MET A 211 -11.88 -14.24 -5.93
N ALA A 212 -10.75 -13.82 -5.37
CA ALA A 212 -9.54 -14.62 -5.32
C ALA A 212 -9.72 -15.90 -4.50
N MET A 213 -10.31 -15.79 -3.30
CA MET A 213 -10.63 -16.96 -2.46
C MET A 213 -11.53 -17.96 -3.20
N ASP A 214 -12.59 -17.49 -3.85
CA ASP A 214 -13.52 -18.34 -4.61
C ASP A 214 -12.79 -19.02 -5.80
N SER A 215 -11.91 -18.30 -6.50
CA SER A 215 -11.10 -18.84 -7.58
C SER A 215 -10.13 -19.92 -7.09
N LEU A 216 -9.40 -19.65 -6.00
CA LEU A 216 -8.44 -20.60 -5.41
C LEU A 216 -9.14 -21.83 -4.84
N LYS A 217 -10.32 -21.66 -4.26
CA LYS A 217 -11.15 -22.77 -3.77
C LYS A 217 -11.53 -23.72 -4.91
N LYS A 218 -11.93 -23.19 -6.07
CA LYS A 218 -12.18 -23.99 -7.28
C LYS A 218 -10.94 -24.75 -7.77
N LYS A 219 -9.74 -24.22 -7.49
CA LYS A 219 -8.44 -24.86 -7.81
C LYS A 219 -7.97 -25.84 -6.72
N GLY A 220 -8.80 -26.13 -5.71
CA GLY A 220 -8.51 -27.11 -4.66
C GLY A 220 -7.77 -26.54 -3.44
N MET A 221 -7.86 -25.23 -3.19
CA MET A 221 -7.31 -24.62 -1.96
C MET A 221 -7.98 -25.22 -0.72
N LYS A 222 -7.18 -25.68 0.24
CA LYS A 222 -7.59 -26.17 1.56
C LYS A 222 -7.09 -25.25 2.68
N ASP A 223 -5.91 -24.67 2.52
CA ASP A 223 -5.24 -23.78 3.46
C ASP A 223 -4.82 -22.49 2.74
N LEU A 224 -4.68 -21.39 3.48
CA LEU A 224 -4.40 -20.07 2.92
C LEU A 224 -3.20 -19.42 3.60
N VAL A 225 -2.29 -18.90 2.79
CA VAL A 225 -1.30 -17.87 3.17
C VAL A 225 -1.87 -16.52 2.75
N PHE A 226 -2.17 -15.66 3.73
CA PHE A 226 -2.66 -14.29 3.50
C PHE A 226 -1.54 -13.30 3.81
N ASP A 227 -0.95 -12.75 2.77
CA ASP A 227 0.25 -11.92 2.85
C ASP A 227 -0.12 -10.43 2.97
N LEU A 228 0.31 -9.84 4.09
CA LEU A 228 0.18 -8.43 4.42
C LEU A 228 1.57 -7.76 4.62
N GLU A 229 2.65 -8.38 4.14
CA GLU A 229 3.97 -7.76 4.15
C GLU A 229 3.92 -6.45 3.35
N ASP A 230 4.54 -5.39 3.89
CA ASP A 230 4.59 -4.03 3.31
C ASP A 230 3.21 -3.33 3.16
N ASN A 231 2.14 -3.89 3.72
CA ASN A 231 0.81 -3.29 3.64
C ASN A 231 0.64 -2.20 4.71
N GLY A 232 0.67 -0.94 4.29
CA GLY A 232 0.50 0.23 5.17
C GLY A 232 -0.93 0.47 5.69
N GLY A 233 -1.90 -0.39 5.32
CA GLY A 233 -3.29 -0.28 5.75
C GLY A 233 -4.22 0.31 4.69
N GLY A 234 -5.16 1.13 5.14
CA GLY A 234 -6.22 1.74 4.34
C GLY A 234 -7.50 1.92 5.15
N TYR A 235 -8.66 1.63 4.56
CA TYR A 235 -9.95 1.82 5.21
C TYR A 235 -10.22 0.75 6.29
N LEU A 236 -10.55 1.20 7.51
CA LEU A 236 -10.96 0.34 8.64
C LEU A 236 -12.15 -0.55 8.26
N GLN A 237 -13.16 0.02 7.60
CA GLN A 237 -14.35 -0.73 7.19
C GLN A 237 -14.00 -1.89 6.25
N THR A 238 -13.09 -1.66 5.30
CA THR A 238 -12.61 -2.71 4.39
C THR A 238 -11.85 -3.81 5.15
N ALA A 239 -11.01 -3.41 6.12
CA ALA A 239 -10.33 -4.38 6.99
C ALA A 239 -11.32 -5.24 7.79
N ALA A 240 -12.37 -4.63 8.36
CA ALA A 240 -13.41 -5.35 9.06
C ALA A 240 -14.17 -6.32 8.14
N GLN A 241 -14.49 -5.92 6.91
CA GLN A 241 -15.13 -6.78 5.92
C GLN A 241 -14.24 -7.99 5.54
N ILE A 242 -12.94 -7.76 5.33
CA ILE A 242 -11.99 -8.84 5.01
C ILE A 242 -11.78 -9.77 6.21
N ALA A 243 -11.63 -9.23 7.43
CA ALA A 243 -11.53 -10.05 8.64
C ALA A 243 -12.79 -10.93 8.85
N ASN A 244 -13.98 -10.40 8.53
CA ASN A 244 -15.24 -11.16 8.59
C ASN A 244 -15.18 -12.44 7.75
N GLU A 245 -14.46 -12.47 6.63
CA GLU A 245 -14.38 -13.67 5.76
C GLU A 245 -13.76 -14.88 6.47
N PHE A 246 -13.03 -14.66 7.55
CA PHE A 246 -12.33 -15.68 8.34
C PHE A 246 -13.05 -16.06 9.64
N LEU A 247 -14.00 -15.25 10.12
CA LEU A 247 -14.56 -15.31 11.46
C LEU A 247 -16.01 -15.82 11.48
N GLU A 248 -16.50 -16.17 12.66
CA GLU A 248 -17.89 -16.54 12.88
C GLU A 248 -18.74 -15.29 13.14
N LYS A 249 -20.01 -15.35 12.78
CA LYS A 249 -20.96 -14.26 13.05
C LYS A 249 -20.95 -13.89 14.54
N GLY A 250 -20.78 -12.61 14.83
CA GLY A 250 -20.72 -12.07 16.18
C GLY A 250 -19.32 -11.95 16.76
N ASP A 251 -18.30 -12.61 16.19
CA ASP A 251 -16.92 -12.45 16.62
C ASP A 251 -16.50 -10.97 16.54
N LEU A 252 -15.90 -10.44 17.61
CA LEU A 252 -15.35 -9.10 17.62
C LEU A 252 -14.11 -9.06 16.72
N ILE A 253 -14.05 -8.06 15.82
CA ILE A 253 -12.91 -7.82 14.91
C ILE A 253 -12.00 -6.75 15.50
N VAL A 254 -12.58 -5.63 15.89
CA VAL A 254 -11.88 -4.46 16.42
C VAL A 254 -12.89 -3.56 17.14
N TYR A 255 -12.47 -2.83 18.15
CA TYR A 255 -13.26 -1.70 18.64
C TYR A 255 -12.41 -0.44 18.71
N THR A 256 -13.07 0.70 18.61
CA THR A 256 -12.45 2.03 18.70
C THR A 256 -12.97 2.76 19.93
N SER A 257 -12.13 3.57 20.58
CA SER A 257 -12.52 4.40 21.71
C SER A 257 -11.63 5.62 21.80
N GLY A 258 -12.24 6.77 22.06
CA GLY A 258 -11.57 8.07 22.22
C GLY A 258 -12.36 9.03 23.09
N ARG A 259 -11.76 10.15 23.46
CA ARG A 259 -12.37 11.16 24.36
C ARG A 259 -13.73 11.67 23.86
N ALA A 260 -13.84 11.96 22.57
CA ALA A 260 -15.05 12.47 21.92
C ALA A 260 -15.67 11.47 20.94
N ALA A 261 -15.14 10.23 20.92
CA ALA A 261 -15.62 9.12 20.11
C ALA A 261 -15.88 7.93 21.06
N PRO A 262 -17.13 7.70 21.48
CA PRO A 262 -17.46 6.59 22.37
C PRO A 262 -17.08 5.25 21.75
N ARG A 263 -16.98 4.22 22.59
CA ARG A 263 -16.64 2.87 22.15
C ARG A 263 -17.57 2.40 21.04
N GLN A 264 -16.97 2.05 19.90
CA GLN A 264 -17.67 1.50 18.74
C GLN A 264 -17.05 0.13 18.40
N GLU A 265 -17.87 -0.91 18.37
CA GLU A 265 -17.46 -2.28 18.07
C GLU A 265 -17.76 -2.63 16.61
N TYR A 266 -16.80 -3.28 15.97
CA TYR A 266 -16.93 -3.87 14.64
C TYR A 266 -16.88 -5.38 14.82
N LYS A 267 -18.01 -6.04 14.56
CA LYS A 267 -18.20 -7.50 14.68
C LYS A 267 -18.43 -8.11 13.31
N ALA A 268 -18.10 -9.38 13.18
CA ALA A 268 -18.44 -10.15 12.01
C ALA A 268 -19.97 -10.21 11.83
N GLN A 269 -20.45 -9.69 10.70
CA GLN A 269 -21.90 -9.57 10.41
C GLN A 269 -22.51 -10.88 9.95
N ALA A 270 -21.68 -11.76 9.38
CA ALA A 270 -22.07 -13.07 8.88
C ALA A 270 -20.97 -14.09 9.14
N ASN A 271 -21.32 -15.35 8.98
CA ASN A 271 -20.31 -16.42 8.95
C ASN A 271 -19.43 -16.25 7.72
N GLY A 272 -18.11 -16.08 7.95
CA GLY A 272 -17.13 -15.90 6.89
C GLY A 272 -17.07 -17.09 5.93
N ARG A 273 -16.67 -16.83 4.69
CA ARG A 273 -16.54 -17.87 3.63
C ARG A 273 -15.39 -18.83 3.88
N TRP A 274 -14.36 -18.38 4.62
CA TRP A 274 -13.14 -19.13 4.89
C TRP A 274 -12.98 -19.44 6.39
N ARG A 275 -14.00 -20.01 7.02
CA ARG A 275 -13.96 -20.42 8.45
C ARG A 275 -13.25 -21.76 8.66
N LYS A 276 -13.22 -22.61 7.65
CA LYS A 276 -12.55 -23.92 7.65
C LYS A 276 -11.22 -23.80 6.89
N GLY A 277 -10.28 -24.67 7.20
CA GLY A 277 -8.92 -24.62 6.68
C GLY A 277 -8.00 -23.73 7.52
N LYS A 278 -6.71 -24.00 7.47
CA LYS A 278 -5.70 -23.21 8.19
C LYS A 278 -5.52 -21.86 7.50
N VAL A 279 -5.23 -20.82 8.31
CA VAL A 279 -4.86 -19.50 7.83
C VAL A 279 -3.56 -19.08 8.49
N VAL A 280 -2.60 -18.68 7.66
CA VAL A 280 -1.36 -18.06 8.09
C VAL A 280 -1.33 -16.65 7.53
N VAL A 281 -1.23 -15.65 8.41
CA VAL A 281 -1.09 -14.23 8.02
C VAL A 281 0.37 -13.86 8.06
N LEU A 282 0.89 -13.27 6.97
CA LEU A 282 2.27 -12.80 6.91
C LEU A 282 2.33 -11.33 7.26
N THR A 283 3.33 -10.95 8.07
CA THR A 283 3.56 -9.57 8.48
C THR A 283 5.04 -9.24 8.53
N ASN A 284 5.35 -7.97 8.31
CA ASN A 284 6.65 -7.41 8.57
C ASN A 284 6.56 -6.05 9.28
N GLU A 285 7.68 -5.39 9.50
CA GLU A 285 7.80 -4.10 10.19
C GLU A 285 7.06 -2.94 9.50
N PHE A 286 6.69 -3.10 8.22
CA PHE A 286 5.92 -2.11 7.44
C PHE A 286 4.42 -2.42 7.41
N THR A 287 4.01 -3.59 7.90
CA THR A 287 2.58 -3.93 8.06
C THR A 287 1.95 -3.02 9.11
N ALA A 288 0.94 -2.21 8.74
CA ALA A 288 0.42 -1.15 9.60
C ALA A 288 -1.11 -0.97 9.53
N SER A 289 -1.69 -0.37 10.59
CA SER A 289 -3.06 0.15 10.59
C SER A 289 -4.13 -0.90 10.26
N ALA A 290 -4.87 -0.77 9.16
CA ALA A 290 -5.92 -1.72 8.73
C ALA A 290 -5.39 -3.16 8.58
N ALA A 291 -4.12 -3.34 8.17
CA ALA A 291 -3.47 -4.64 8.11
C ALA A 291 -3.25 -5.24 9.52
N GLU A 292 -2.99 -4.39 10.52
CA GLU A 292 -2.88 -4.81 11.92
C GLU A 292 -4.24 -5.15 12.54
N ILE A 293 -5.33 -4.54 12.05
CA ILE A 293 -6.70 -4.94 12.44
C ILE A 293 -6.97 -6.38 12.02
N VAL A 294 -6.67 -6.73 10.77
CA VAL A 294 -6.93 -8.09 10.24
C VAL A 294 -6.02 -9.11 10.92
N SER A 295 -4.71 -8.85 10.99
CA SER A 295 -3.75 -9.77 11.63
C SER A 295 -4.05 -9.95 13.13
N GLY A 296 -4.38 -8.86 13.83
CA GLY A 296 -4.77 -8.89 15.24
C GLY A 296 -6.09 -9.63 15.48
N ALA A 297 -7.10 -9.42 14.64
CA ALA A 297 -8.37 -10.13 14.76
C ALA A 297 -8.20 -11.64 14.56
N ILE A 298 -7.45 -12.06 13.53
CA ILE A 298 -7.18 -13.49 13.26
C ILE A 298 -6.38 -14.12 14.40
N GLN A 299 -5.38 -13.43 14.94
CA GLN A 299 -4.56 -13.90 16.04
C GLN A 299 -5.37 -14.00 17.34
N ASP A 300 -6.08 -12.94 17.73
CA ASP A 300 -6.78 -12.88 19.02
C ASP A 300 -8.00 -13.80 19.07
N GLN A 301 -8.66 -14.05 17.94
CA GLN A 301 -9.75 -15.03 17.82
C GLN A 301 -9.23 -16.48 17.70
N ASP A 302 -7.91 -16.70 17.73
CA ASP A 302 -7.29 -18.02 17.49
C ASP A 302 -7.72 -18.65 16.16
N ARG A 303 -8.11 -17.83 15.19
CA ARG A 303 -8.54 -18.29 13.87
C ARG A 303 -7.36 -18.73 13.00
N GLY A 304 -6.21 -18.16 13.21
CA GLY A 304 -5.00 -18.42 12.48
C GLY A 304 -3.76 -18.06 13.28
N VAL A 305 -2.61 -18.09 12.64
CA VAL A 305 -1.33 -17.69 13.21
C VAL A 305 -0.70 -16.59 12.36
N VAL A 306 0.10 -15.74 13.00
CA VAL A 306 0.87 -14.68 12.36
C VAL A 306 2.33 -15.14 12.24
N VAL A 307 2.91 -15.00 11.05
CA VAL A 307 4.29 -15.41 10.73
C VAL A 307 5.04 -14.21 10.17
N GLY A 308 6.26 -14.01 10.62
CA GLY A 308 7.14 -12.95 10.11
C GLY A 308 7.75 -12.11 11.22
N ARG A 309 7.61 -10.79 11.14
CA ARG A 309 8.16 -9.84 12.11
C ARG A 309 7.07 -8.96 12.71
N ARG A 310 7.40 -8.36 13.84
CA ARG A 310 6.52 -7.45 14.58
C ARG A 310 6.11 -6.28 13.68
N THR A 311 4.81 -6.00 13.63
CA THR A 311 4.24 -4.95 12.78
C THR A 311 4.61 -3.54 13.24
N PHE A 312 4.19 -2.53 12.51
CA PHE A 312 4.53 -1.12 12.73
C PHE A 312 4.04 -0.57 14.07
N GLY A 313 2.83 -0.93 14.47
CA GLY A 313 2.21 -0.42 15.71
C GLY A 313 1.44 0.89 15.52
N LYS A 314 0.59 1.00 14.48
CA LYS A 314 -0.31 2.13 14.29
C LYS A 314 -1.72 1.77 14.75
N GLY A 315 -2.06 2.11 16.00
CA GLY A 315 -3.35 1.88 16.65
C GLY A 315 -4.22 3.14 16.77
N LEU A 316 -4.06 4.13 15.89
CA LEU A 316 -4.78 5.40 15.88
C LEU A 316 -5.79 5.45 14.73
N VAL A 317 -6.99 5.95 15.02
CA VAL A 317 -8.07 6.16 14.05
C VAL A 317 -8.13 7.62 13.67
N GLN A 318 -7.91 7.93 12.39
CA GLN A 318 -8.07 9.27 11.85
C GLN A 318 -9.47 9.45 11.26
N ARG A 319 -10.06 10.61 11.49
CA ARG A 319 -11.28 11.06 10.84
C ARG A 319 -10.96 12.23 9.91
N PRO A 320 -11.32 12.11 8.62
CA PRO A 320 -11.19 13.23 7.70
C PRO A 320 -12.23 14.30 7.99
N LEU A 321 -11.79 15.55 7.97
CA LEU A 321 -12.62 16.76 8.04
C LEU A 321 -12.28 17.58 6.80
N THR A 322 -13.13 17.51 5.79
CA THR A 322 -12.91 18.17 4.49
C THR A 322 -13.45 19.59 4.54
N PHE A 323 -12.69 20.55 4.02
CA PHE A 323 -13.09 21.93 3.82
C PHE A 323 -13.72 22.13 2.44
N ASP A 324 -14.39 23.27 2.23
CA ASP A 324 -15.13 23.58 0.99
C ASP A 324 -14.19 23.71 -0.23
N ASP A 325 -12.92 24.06 -0.02
CA ASP A 325 -11.88 24.10 -1.05
C ASP A 325 -11.32 22.72 -1.43
N GLY A 326 -11.79 21.66 -0.75
CA GLY A 326 -11.34 20.28 -0.94
C GLY A 326 -10.07 19.92 -0.18
N SER A 327 -9.51 20.83 0.60
CA SER A 327 -8.44 20.51 1.56
C SER A 327 -9.00 19.71 2.75
N GLU A 328 -8.14 19.03 3.51
CA GLU A 328 -8.59 18.09 4.55
C GLU A 328 -7.69 18.12 5.78
N ILE A 329 -8.30 18.13 6.94
CA ILE A 329 -7.63 17.74 8.18
C ILE A 329 -7.94 16.27 8.46
N ARG A 330 -6.93 15.43 8.58
CA ARG A 330 -7.03 14.07 9.12
C ARG A 330 -6.70 14.12 10.60
N LEU A 331 -7.72 14.11 11.44
CA LEU A 331 -7.57 14.24 12.88
C LEU A 331 -7.69 12.89 13.58
N THR A 332 -6.73 12.54 14.41
CA THR A 332 -6.82 11.38 15.31
C THR A 332 -7.91 11.62 16.35
N ILE A 333 -8.93 10.76 16.33
CA ILE A 333 -10.10 10.88 17.22
C ILE A 333 -10.23 9.73 18.23
N ALA A 334 -9.57 8.59 17.98
CA ALA A 334 -9.67 7.40 18.81
C ALA A 334 -8.42 6.52 18.67
N HIS A 335 -8.25 5.63 19.65
CA HIS A 335 -7.43 4.44 19.52
C HIS A 335 -8.29 3.28 19.03
N TYR A 336 -7.67 2.29 18.39
CA TYR A 336 -8.34 1.02 18.18
C TYR A 336 -7.68 -0.10 18.99
N TYR A 337 -8.50 -1.09 19.31
CA TYR A 337 -8.18 -2.21 20.17
C TYR A 337 -8.55 -3.51 19.47
N THR A 338 -7.69 -4.50 19.54
CA THR A 338 -7.97 -5.84 19.00
C THR A 338 -9.00 -6.58 19.88
N PRO A 339 -9.51 -7.75 19.46
CA PRO A 339 -10.51 -8.49 20.22
C PRO A 339 -10.12 -8.82 21.67
N SER A 340 -8.85 -9.06 21.95
CA SER A 340 -8.34 -9.30 23.31
C SER A 340 -8.31 -8.05 24.20
N GLY A 341 -8.61 -6.88 23.65
CA GLY A 341 -8.60 -5.59 24.37
C GLY A 341 -7.27 -4.85 24.34
N ARG A 342 -6.24 -5.39 23.71
CA ARG A 342 -4.93 -4.72 23.60
C ARG A 342 -4.95 -3.56 22.62
N CYS A 343 -4.40 -2.42 23.04
CA CYS A 343 -4.05 -1.33 22.15
C CYS A 343 -2.67 -1.60 21.55
N ILE A 344 -2.57 -1.63 20.23
CA ILE A 344 -1.30 -1.95 19.57
C ILE A 344 -0.47 -0.70 19.23
N GLN A 345 -0.98 0.49 19.54
CA GLN A 345 -0.28 1.74 19.27
C GLN A 345 1.11 1.74 19.94
N LYS A 346 2.16 1.91 19.15
CA LYS A 346 3.50 2.10 19.69
C LYS A 346 3.59 3.45 20.42
N PRO A 347 4.43 3.57 21.45
CA PRO A 347 4.60 4.82 22.19
C PRO A 347 5.00 5.98 21.27
N TYR A 348 4.48 7.17 21.57
CA TYR A 348 4.90 8.40 20.92
C TYR A 348 4.86 9.57 21.91
N LYS A 349 5.68 10.57 21.67
CA LYS A 349 5.68 11.83 22.39
C LYS A 349 4.98 12.89 21.54
N LYS A 350 4.02 13.60 22.13
CA LYS A 350 3.32 14.70 21.45
C LYS A 350 4.33 15.75 20.96
N GLY A 351 4.19 16.17 19.71
CA GLY A 351 5.05 17.15 19.07
C GLY A 351 6.42 16.62 18.61
N ASP A 352 6.71 15.34 18.83
CA ASP A 352 7.99 14.72 18.42
C ASP A 352 7.77 13.70 17.30
N ARG A 353 7.51 14.22 16.09
CA ARG A 353 7.30 13.39 14.90
C ARG A 353 8.57 12.69 14.43
N LEU A 354 9.73 13.33 14.65
CA LEU A 354 11.01 12.78 14.21
C LEU A 354 11.33 11.51 14.99
N ASP A 355 11.19 11.53 16.32
CA ASP A 355 11.42 10.36 17.17
C ASP A 355 10.53 9.18 16.75
N TYR A 356 9.26 9.46 16.46
CA TYR A 356 8.30 8.46 15.97
C TYR A 356 8.68 7.89 14.59
N ALA A 357 9.15 8.73 13.66
CA ALA A 357 9.59 8.30 12.33
C ALA A 357 10.85 7.43 12.39
N MET A 358 11.74 7.71 13.34
CA MET A 358 13.00 6.97 13.55
C MET A 358 12.82 5.63 14.29
N ASP A 359 11.59 5.26 14.67
CA ASP A 359 11.32 4.02 15.43
C ASP A 359 11.83 2.76 14.73
N LEU A 360 11.57 2.63 13.42
CA LEU A 360 12.04 1.47 12.67
C LEU A 360 13.57 1.38 12.61
N ASP A 361 14.27 2.51 12.50
CA ASP A 361 15.72 2.55 12.54
C ASP A 361 16.26 2.16 13.93
N LYS A 362 15.60 2.62 15.00
CA LYS A 362 15.92 2.22 16.38
C LYS A 362 15.73 0.72 16.58
N ARG A 363 14.59 0.17 16.16
CA ARG A 363 14.28 -1.26 16.23
C ARG A 363 15.32 -2.09 15.48
N TYR A 364 15.71 -1.65 14.27
CA TYR A 364 16.76 -2.30 13.50
C TYR A 364 18.11 -2.30 14.24
N LYS A 365 18.53 -1.14 14.77
CA LYS A 365 19.78 -1.00 15.53
C LYS A 365 19.79 -1.83 16.82
N HIS A 366 18.64 -2.01 17.46
CA HIS A 366 18.49 -2.89 18.64
C HIS A 366 18.42 -4.39 18.29
N GLY A 367 18.47 -4.74 16.99
CA GLY A 367 18.47 -6.13 16.55
C GLY A 367 17.10 -6.80 16.50
N GLU A 368 15.99 -6.07 16.68
CA GLU A 368 14.64 -6.65 16.70
C GLU A 368 14.23 -7.35 15.39
N PHE A 369 14.84 -6.99 14.26
CA PHE A 369 14.52 -7.62 12.99
C PHE A 369 15.27 -8.92 12.75
N THR A 370 16.36 -9.13 13.48
CA THR A 370 17.27 -10.27 13.30
C THR A 370 17.23 -11.28 14.45
N ASN A 371 16.79 -10.85 15.64
CA ASN A 371 16.70 -11.71 16.81
C ASN A 371 15.44 -11.42 17.62
N GLN A 372 14.64 -12.45 17.85
CA GLN A 372 13.42 -12.38 18.66
C GLN A 372 13.69 -11.96 20.11
N ASP A 373 14.81 -12.40 20.69
CA ASP A 373 15.18 -12.10 22.08
C ASP A 373 15.52 -10.61 22.31
N SER A 374 15.76 -9.85 21.23
CA SER A 374 15.94 -8.40 21.31
C SER A 374 14.63 -7.62 21.50
N ILE A 375 13.47 -8.31 21.47
CA ILE A 375 12.15 -7.69 21.61
C ILE A 375 11.71 -7.78 23.07
N HIS A 376 11.84 -6.68 23.79
CA HIS A 376 11.44 -6.60 25.20
C HIS A 376 10.09 -5.89 25.32
N LEU A 377 9.07 -6.62 25.77
CA LEU A 377 7.74 -6.10 26.04
C LEU A 377 7.42 -6.24 27.53
N SER A 378 6.84 -5.20 28.13
CA SER A 378 6.48 -5.20 29.55
C SER A 378 5.38 -6.22 29.84
N ASP A 379 5.45 -6.88 30.98
CA ASP A 379 4.40 -7.77 31.47
C ASP A 379 3.06 -7.06 31.68
N SER A 380 3.06 -5.75 31.91
CA SER A 380 1.84 -4.92 31.98
C SER A 380 1.09 -4.82 30.64
N LEU A 381 1.74 -5.21 29.55
CA LEU A 381 1.17 -5.21 28.19
C LEU A 381 0.76 -6.61 27.73
N LYS A 382 0.77 -7.60 28.61
CA LYS A 382 0.30 -8.97 28.34
C LYS A 382 -1.23 -9.01 28.25
N PHE A 383 -1.71 -9.68 27.23
CA PHE A 383 -3.10 -10.05 27.00
C PHE A 383 -3.15 -11.51 26.57
N TYR A 384 -4.35 -12.05 26.43
CA TYR A 384 -4.56 -13.44 26.04
C TYR A 384 -5.52 -13.55 24.89
N THR A 385 -5.25 -14.46 23.96
CA THR A 385 -6.19 -14.79 22.89
C THR A 385 -7.48 -15.37 23.45
N LEU A 386 -8.59 -15.24 22.74
CA LEU A 386 -9.93 -15.46 23.32
C LEU A 386 -10.29 -16.94 23.49
N ARG A 387 -9.75 -17.83 22.67
CA ARG A 387 -10.14 -19.26 22.68
C ARG A 387 -9.07 -20.18 23.25
N LYS A 388 -7.79 -19.92 22.92
CA LYS A 388 -6.66 -20.77 23.34
C LYS A 388 -5.82 -20.18 24.46
N HIS A 389 -6.12 -18.96 24.88
CA HIS A 389 -5.40 -18.23 25.93
C HIS A 389 -3.88 -18.14 25.69
N ARG A 390 -3.46 -18.02 24.42
CA ARG A 390 -2.06 -17.73 24.06
C ARG A 390 -1.70 -16.32 24.49
N VAL A 391 -0.48 -16.12 24.96
CA VAL A 391 0.03 -14.80 25.33
C VAL A 391 0.21 -13.96 24.07
N VAL A 392 -0.32 -12.74 24.10
CA VAL A 392 -0.13 -11.69 23.08
C VAL A 392 0.17 -10.37 23.77
N TYR A 393 0.78 -9.42 23.08
CA TYR A 393 1.21 -8.16 23.67
C TYR A 393 0.57 -6.96 22.98
N GLY A 394 0.30 -5.90 23.75
CA GLY A 394 -0.07 -4.57 23.28
C GLY A 394 1.13 -3.62 23.20
N GLY A 395 0.86 -2.34 22.90
CA GLY A 395 1.82 -1.25 23.03
C GLY A 395 2.93 -1.18 21.97
N GLY A 396 2.88 -1.98 20.90
CA GLY A 396 3.95 -1.94 19.92
C GLY A 396 3.72 -2.75 18.64
N GLY A 397 2.49 -2.82 18.14
CA GLY A 397 2.12 -3.62 16.98
C GLY A 397 1.72 -5.05 17.30
N ILE A 398 1.56 -5.86 16.28
CA ILE A 398 1.23 -7.28 16.38
C ILE A 398 2.52 -8.09 16.37
N MET A 399 2.77 -8.81 17.45
CA MET A 399 3.87 -9.79 17.54
C MET A 399 3.48 -11.05 16.76
N PRO A 400 4.37 -11.58 15.91
CA PRO A 400 4.09 -12.83 15.22
C PRO A 400 4.11 -14.01 16.21
N ASP A 401 3.30 -15.04 15.93
CA ASP A 401 3.36 -16.32 16.63
C ASP A 401 4.62 -17.12 16.25
N TYR A 402 5.10 -16.92 15.03
CA TYR A 402 6.34 -17.49 14.51
C TYR A 402 7.21 -16.40 13.93
N PHE A 403 8.25 -16.04 14.66
CA PHE A 403 9.22 -15.06 14.23
C PHE A 403 10.10 -15.60 13.09
N VAL A 404 10.32 -14.76 12.08
CA VAL A 404 11.24 -15.04 10.97
C VAL A 404 12.25 -13.90 10.90
N PRO A 405 13.52 -14.16 11.23
CA PRO A 405 14.53 -13.11 11.21
C PRO A 405 14.77 -12.56 9.82
N LEU A 406 15.10 -11.27 9.73
CA LEU A 406 15.57 -10.64 8.50
C LEU A 406 16.99 -11.15 8.18
N ASP A 407 17.16 -11.80 7.06
CA ASP A 407 18.49 -12.14 6.54
C ASP A 407 19.17 -10.89 5.98
N THR A 408 20.03 -10.26 6.78
CA THR A 408 20.79 -9.06 6.40
C THR A 408 21.93 -9.37 5.43
N THR A 409 22.27 -10.64 5.24
CA THR A 409 23.33 -11.08 4.33
C THR A 409 22.85 -11.29 2.90
N LYS A 410 21.56 -11.52 2.72
CA LYS A 410 20.92 -11.80 1.42
C LYS A 410 21.19 -10.70 0.39
N TYR A 411 20.91 -9.47 0.75
CA TYR A 411 21.15 -8.32 -0.13
C TYR A 411 22.41 -7.58 0.33
N THR A 412 23.48 -7.74 -0.42
CA THR A 412 24.77 -7.12 -0.15
C THR A 412 24.69 -5.59 -0.21
N LYS A 413 25.73 -4.89 0.26
CA LYS A 413 25.83 -3.42 0.13
C LYS A 413 25.78 -3.00 -1.33
N MET A 414 26.53 -3.70 -2.19
CA MET A 414 26.54 -3.48 -3.64
C MET A 414 25.12 -3.63 -4.23
N HIS A 415 24.41 -4.71 -3.91
CA HIS A 415 23.04 -4.95 -4.39
C HIS A 415 22.10 -3.79 -4.04
N ARG A 416 22.11 -3.37 -2.76
CA ARG A 416 21.28 -2.26 -2.28
C ARG A 416 21.60 -0.94 -2.98
N GLN A 417 22.85 -0.65 -3.24
CA GLN A 417 23.27 0.56 -3.94
C GLN A 417 22.83 0.54 -5.42
N LEU A 418 22.98 -0.60 -6.12
CA LEU A 418 22.49 -0.79 -7.49
C LEU A 418 20.97 -0.58 -7.58
N ALA A 419 20.22 -1.12 -6.61
CA ALA A 419 18.77 -0.94 -6.53
C ALA A 419 18.37 0.52 -6.22
N ALA A 420 19.01 1.17 -5.25
CA ALA A 420 18.76 2.55 -4.86
C ALA A 420 18.98 3.55 -6.01
N LYS A 421 19.98 3.28 -6.87
CA LYS A 421 20.25 4.06 -8.10
C LYS A 421 19.35 3.66 -9.28
N SER A 422 18.38 2.76 -9.06
CA SER A 422 17.48 2.25 -10.11
C SER A 422 18.19 1.54 -11.27
N ILE A 423 19.47 1.16 -11.13
CA ILE A 423 20.26 0.53 -12.19
C ILE A 423 19.64 -0.82 -12.57
N VAL A 424 19.26 -1.63 -11.56
CA VAL A 424 18.68 -2.95 -11.79
C VAL A 424 17.40 -2.87 -12.63
N ILE A 425 16.47 -1.98 -12.24
CA ILE A 425 15.19 -1.84 -12.94
C ILE A 425 15.39 -1.27 -14.35
N ASN A 426 16.26 -0.27 -14.53
CA ASN A 426 16.49 0.35 -15.81
C ASN A 426 17.13 -0.62 -16.83
N GLN A 427 18.14 -1.38 -16.42
CA GLN A 427 18.77 -2.39 -17.28
C GLN A 427 17.82 -3.55 -17.59
N SER A 428 17.01 -3.98 -16.60
CA SER A 428 15.94 -4.96 -16.82
C SER A 428 14.95 -4.51 -17.87
N LEU A 429 14.47 -3.26 -17.80
CA LEU A 429 13.52 -2.71 -18.77
C LEU A 429 14.13 -2.61 -20.18
N LYS A 430 15.39 -2.17 -20.31
CA LYS A 430 16.11 -2.14 -21.59
C LYS A 430 16.21 -3.54 -22.20
N PHE A 431 16.58 -4.53 -21.39
CA PHE A 431 16.67 -5.92 -21.82
C PHE A 431 15.31 -6.48 -22.27
N ILE A 432 14.27 -6.28 -21.46
CA ILE A 432 12.92 -6.77 -21.78
C ILE A 432 12.36 -6.10 -23.03
N ASP A 433 12.56 -4.81 -23.19
CA ASP A 433 12.15 -4.07 -24.40
C ASP A 433 12.83 -4.65 -25.65
N ALA A 434 14.12 -4.96 -25.54
CA ALA A 434 14.88 -5.56 -26.64
C ALA A 434 14.41 -6.98 -27.02
N HIS A 435 14.07 -7.82 -26.05
CA HIS A 435 13.82 -9.25 -26.23
C HIS A 435 12.34 -9.65 -26.01
N ARG A 436 11.41 -8.71 -25.81
CA ARG A 436 10.01 -8.98 -25.47
C ARG A 436 9.32 -9.96 -26.42
N LYS A 437 9.50 -9.78 -27.73
CA LYS A 437 8.88 -10.64 -28.76
C LYS A 437 9.42 -12.08 -28.67
N GLU A 438 10.72 -12.22 -28.50
CA GLU A 438 11.40 -13.50 -28.34
C GLU A 438 10.94 -14.22 -27.07
N LEU A 439 10.98 -13.53 -25.92
CA LEU A 439 10.55 -14.06 -24.63
C LEU A 439 9.09 -14.52 -24.67
N LYS A 440 8.17 -13.73 -25.25
CA LYS A 440 6.76 -14.13 -25.39
C LYS A 440 6.55 -15.32 -26.31
N ASN A 441 7.36 -15.46 -27.35
CA ASN A 441 7.28 -16.61 -28.26
C ASN A 441 7.83 -17.89 -27.61
N GLN A 442 8.94 -17.78 -26.88
CA GLN A 442 9.62 -18.92 -26.25
C GLN A 442 8.85 -19.40 -25.00
N TYR A 443 8.29 -18.49 -24.24
CA TYR A 443 7.61 -18.75 -22.97
C TYR A 443 6.14 -18.36 -23.05
N LYS A 444 5.34 -19.16 -23.77
CA LYS A 444 3.88 -19.00 -23.79
C LYS A 444 3.22 -19.45 -22.49
N ASP A 445 3.85 -20.43 -21.81
CA ASP A 445 3.42 -20.96 -20.53
C ASP A 445 4.36 -20.49 -19.41
N PHE A 446 3.77 -19.92 -18.36
CA PHE A 446 4.53 -19.43 -17.21
C PHE A 446 5.23 -20.55 -16.43
N ASN A 447 4.63 -21.74 -16.31
CA ASN A 447 5.29 -22.85 -15.60
C ASN A 447 6.58 -23.29 -16.31
N LYS A 448 6.56 -23.28 -17.65
CA LYS A 448 7.77 -23.51 -18.45
C LYS A 448 8.82 -22.42 -18.16
N PHE A 449 8.41 -21.14 -18.13
CA PHE A 449 9.31 -20.04 -17.79
C PHE A 449 9.87 -20.22 -16.37
N LEU A 450 9.01 -20.49 -15.40
CA LEU A 450 9.42 -20.67 -14.00
C LEU A 450 10.49 -21.79 -13.86
N ALA A 451 10.30 -22.89 -14.57
CA ALA A 451 11.18 -24.05 -14.50
C ALA A 451 12.49 -23.87 -15.28
N THR A 452 12.48 -23.18 -16.43
CA THR A 452 13.60 -23.25 -17.39
C THR A 452 14.23 -21.92 -17.77
N TYR A 453 13.62 -20.77 -17.40
CA TYR A 453 14.24 -19.48 -17.73
C TYR A 453 15.39 -19.18 -16.78
N GLU A 454 16.55 -18.95 -17.37
CA GLU A 454 17.74 -18.45 -16.70
C GLU A 454 18.04 -17.04 -17.18
N VAL A 455 18.41 -16.17 -16.25
CA VAL A 455 18.78 -14.79 -16.57
C VAL A 455 20.13 -14.81 -17.29
N PRO A 456 20.24 -14.21 -18.48
CA PRO A 456 21.50 -14.15 -19.20
C PRO A 456 22.60 -13.46 -18.37
N SER A 457 23.79 -14.06 -18.34
CA SER A 457 24.96 -13.47 -17.66
C SER A 457 25.28 -12.06 -18.17
N SER A 458 25.09 -11.84 -19.46
CA SER A 458 25.28 -10.51 -20.09
C SER A 458 24.43 -9.41 -19.48
N LEU A 459 23.19 -9.71 -19.03
CA LEU A 459 22.35 -8.72 -18.35
C LEU A 459 22.91 -8.40 -16.96
N ILE A 460 23.36 -9.40 -16.21
CA ILE A 460 23.96 -9.20 -14.88
C ILE A 460 25.27 -8.40 -15.01
N GLU A 461 26.09 -8.71 -15.99
CA GLU A 461 27.34 -8.00 -16.29
C GLU A 461 27.09 -6.55 -16.70
N ALA A 462 26.04 -6.29 -17.50
CA ALA A 462 25.64 -4.92 -17.86
C ALA A 462 25.24 -4.08 -16.61
N ILE A 463 24.53 -4.69 -15.65
CA ILE A 463 24.18 -4.04 -14.37
C ILE A 463 25.43 -3.72 -13.56
N ILE A 464 26.35 -4.66 -13.46
CA ILE A 464 27.62 -4.47 -12.74
C ILE A 464 28.47 -3.40 -13.41
N ALA A 465 28.57 -3.41 -14.73
CA ALA A 465 29.32 -2.41 -15.50
C ALA A 465 28.73 -1.00 -15.34
N GLU A 466 27.39 -0.89 -15.33
CA GLU A 466 26.73 0.40 -15.07
C GLU A 466 26.96 0.86 -13.63
N GLY A 467 26.93 -0.07 -12.65
CA GLY A 467 27.26 0.21 -11.26
C GLY A 467 28.67 0.75 -11.09
N LYS A 468 29.66 0.21 -11.81
CA LYS A 468 31.05 0.73 -11.78
C LYS A 468 31.15 2.17 -12.24
N LYS A 469 30.38 2.60 -13.23
CA LYS A 469 30.33 4.01 -13.67
C LYS A 469 29.84 4.93 -12.54
N GLU A 470 28.95 4.43 -11.69
CA GLU A 470 28.42 5.12 -10.50
C GLU A 470 29.28 4.87 -9.24
N LYS A 471 30.49 4.33 -9.38
CA LYS A 471 31.42 4.00 -8.29
C LYS A 471 30.85 2.99 -7.29
N ILE A 472 30.01 2.08 -7.76
CA ILE A 472 29.46 0.97 -6.98
C ILE A 472 30.26 -0.27 -7.32
N GLU A 473 31.10 -0.70 -6.37
CA GLU A 473 31.97 -1.86 -6.50
C GLU A 473 31.78 -2.83 -5.33
N PRO A 474 31.99 -4.14 -5.54
CA PRO A 474 31.97 -5.10 -4.46
C PRO A 474 33.22 -4.91 -3.59
N LYS A 475 33.10 -5.16 -2.29
CA LYS A 475 34.25 -5.12 -1.37
C LYS A 475 35.24 -6.29 -1.59
N ASP A 476 34.69 -7.46 -2.05
CA ASP A 476 35.41 -8.69 -2.31
C ASP A 476 34.65 -9.59 -3.31
N GLU A 477 35.28 -10.69 -3.73
CA GLU A 477 34.67 -11.65 -4.66
C GLU A 477 33.42 -12.34 -4.06
N ALA A 478 33.40 -12.57 -2.75
CA ALA A 478 32.25 -13.19 -2.08
C ALA A 478 31.02 -12.29 -2.17
N GLU A 479 31.17 -10.97 -1.97
CA GLU A 479 30.09 -10.00 -2.16
C GLU A 479 29.60 -9.98 -3.61
N LEU A 480 30.52 -10.08 -4.59
CA LEU A 480 30.15 -10.12 -6.00
C LEU A 480 29.33 -11.36 -6.35
N VAL A 481 29.76 -12.54 -5.91
CA VAL A 481 29.06 -13.81 -6.12
C VAL A 481 27.65 -13.76 -5.50
N GLN A 482 27.55 -13.30 -4.26
CA GLN A 482 26.27 -13.15 -3.57
C GLN A 482 25.35 -12.13 -4.27
N THR A 483 25.90 -11.00 -4.73
CA THR A 483 25.17 -9.99 -5.49
C THR A 483 24.62 -10.59 -6.79
N LYS A 484 25.43 -11.27 -7.58
CA LYS A 484 25.01 -11.91 -8.84
C LYS A 484 23.87 -12.91 -8.61
N LYS A 485 23.97 -13.74 -7.55
CA LYS A 485 22.95 -14.72 -7.18
C LYS A 485 21.57 -14.09 -6.99
N TYR A 486 21.48 -13.02 -6.18
CA TYR A 486 20.18 -12.40 -5.90
C TYR A 486 19.73 -11.42 -6.97
N LEU A 487 20.64 -10.84 -7.75
CA LEU A 487 20.28 -10.14 -8.99
C LEU A 487 19.57 -11.08 -9.96
N ALA A 488 20.05 -12.31 -10.14
CA ALA A 488 19.39 -13.29 -11.02
C ALA A 488 17.94 -13.56 -10.59
N VAL A 489 17.67 -13.74 -9.30
CA VAL A 489 16.30 -13.93 -8.80
C VAL A 489 15.45 -12.69 -9.06
N GLN A 490 15.95 -11.50 -8.72
CA GLN A 490 15.23 -10.25 -8.91
C GLN A 490 14.92 -9.99 -10.39
N LEU A 491 15.88 -10.20 -11.27
CA LEU A 491 15.72 -10.01 -12.71
C LEU A 491 14.72 -11.01 -13.30
N LYS A 492 14.78 -12.29 -12.90
CA LYS A 492 13.78 -13.29 -13.30
C LYS A 492 12.36 -12.85 -12.89
N ALA A 493 12.19 -12.34 -11.66
CA ALA A 493 10.90 -11.83 -11.19
C ALA A 493 10.46 -10.60 -12.01
N LEU A 494 11.36 -9.66 -12.31
CA LEU A 494 11.05 -8.49 -13.14
C LEU A 494 10.65 -8.88 -14.57
N VAL A 495 11.33 -9.85 -15.18
CA VAL A 495 10.95 -10.39 -16.49
C VAL A 495 9.56 -11.02 -16.42
N ALA A 496 9.27 -11.82 -15.39
CA ALA A 496 7.95 -12.41 -15.17
C ALA A 496 6.85 -11.35 -15.07
N ARG A 497 7.10 -10.28 -14.31
CA ARG A 497 6.17 -9.14 -14.18
C ARG A 497 5.85 -8.51 -15.54
N ASP A 498 6.87 -8.21 -16.32
CA ASP A 498 6.72 -7.39 -17.54
C ASP A 498 6.25 -8.21 -18.75
N ILE A 499 6.37 -9.52 -18.70
CA ILE A 499 5.83 -10.44 -19.73
C ILE A 499 4.39 -10.87 -19.39
N TRP A 500 4.07 -11.05 -18.10
CA TRP A 500 2.74 -11.42 -17.61
C TRP A 500 2.18 -10.33 -16.67
N ASP A 501 2.31 -10.50 -15.33
CA ASP A 501 1.82 -9.53 -14.34
C ASP A 501 2.50 -9.68 -12.96
N MET A 502 2.01 -8.92 -11.96
CA MET A 502 2.52 -8.96 -10.58
C MET A 502 2.35 -10.31 -9.91
N SER A 503 1.34 -11.10 -10.27
CA SER A 503 1.15 -12.42 -9.69
C SER A 503 2.30 -13.37 -10.07
N GLN A 504 2.80 -13.29 -11.32
CA GLN A 504 3.97 -14.05 -11.76
C GLN A 504 5.28 -13.54 -11.16
N TYR A 505 5.39 -12.23 -10.93
CA TYR A 505 6.50 -11.67 -10.15
C TYR A 505 6.61 -12.35 -8.78
N PHE A 506 5.50 -12.38 -8.03
CA PHE A 506 5.49 -12.97 -6.70
C PHE A 506 5.66 -14.50 -6.71
N GLN A 507 5.25 -15.20 -7.76
CA GLN A 507 5.53 -16.63 -7.88
C GLN A 507 7.04 -16.92 -7.97
N VAL A 508 7.81 -16.06 -8.65
CA VAL A 508 9.28 -16.17 -8.68
C VAL A 508 9.88 -15.71 -7.35
N TRP A 509 9.47 -14.54 -6.85
CA TRP A 509 10.04 -13.92 -5.66
C TRP A 509 9.86 -14.74 -4.40
N ASN A 510 8.70 -15.35 -4.24
CA ASN A 510 8.33 -16.10 -3.05
C ASN A 510 9.08 -17.43 -2.88
N GLU A 511 9.74 -17.93 -3.93
CA GLU A 511 10.64 -19.07 -3.76
C GLU A 511 11.85 -18.76 -2.87
N THR A 512 12.18 -17.48 -2.68
CA THR A 512 13.27 -17.01 -1.83
C THR A 512 12.83 -16.10 -0.68
N ASN A 513 11.53 -15.88 -0.49
CA ASN A 513 11.01 -15.13 0.64
C ASN A 513 10.91 -16.04 1.87
N GLU A 514 11.72 -15.79 2.89
CA GLU A 514 11.83 -16.63 4.09
C GLU A 514 10.51 -16.71 4.89
N ILE A 515 9.76 -15.58 4.94
CA ILE A 515 8.47 -15.53 5.65
C ILE A 515 7.46 -16.42 4.94
N VAL A 516 7.37 -16.32 3.62
CA VAL A 516 6.49 -17.14 2.79
C VAL A 516 6.87 -18.62 2.90
N GLN A 517 8.16 -18.96 2.79
CA GLN A 517 8.64 -20.35 2.88
C GLN A 517 8.38 -20.93 4.28
N ARG A 518 8.51 -20.13 5.37
CA ARG A 518 8.16 -20.54 6.72
C ARG A 518 6.66 -20.85 6.84
N ALA A 519 5.80 -20.03 6.28
CA ALA A 519 4.35 -20.24 6.29
C ALA A 519 3.95 -21.51 5.52
N VAL A 520 4.53 -21.72 4.33
CA VAL A 520 4.31 -22.94 3.54
C VAL A 520 4.75 -24.17 4.34
N LYS A 521 5.91 -24.13 4.98
CA LYS A 521 6.39 -25.23 5.83
C LYS A 521 5.42 -25.53 6.98
N LEU A 522 4.92 -24.52 7.68
CA LEU A 522 3.93 -24.70 8.77
C LEU A 522 2.63 -25.38 8.26
N LEU A 523 2.16 -25.03 7.09
CA LEU A 523 0.95 -25.59 6.51
C LEU A 523 1.15 -27.03 6.02
N THR A 524 2.35 -27.37 5.52
CA THR A 524 2.67 -28.71 4.98
C THR A 524 3.06 -29.71 6.06
N THR A 525 3.87 -29.30 7.03
CA THR A 525 4.45 -30.21 8.02
C THR A 525 3.88 -30.04 9.43
N GLY A 526 3.17 -28.94 9.69
CA GLY A 526 2.68 -28.59 11.02
C GLY A 526 3.78 -28.12 11.99
N LYS A 527 5.04 -27.94 11.52
CA LYS A 527 6.23 -27.59 12.33
C LYS A 527 6.91 -26.33 11.85
#